data_927003d710d41619003a9eb0d886bb54
#
_entry.id   927003d710d41619003a9eb0d886bb54
#
_cell.length_a   1.000
_cell.length_b   1.000
_cell.length_c   1.000
_cell.angle_alpha   90.00
_cell.angle_beta   90.00
_cell.angle_gamma   90.00
#
_symmetry.space_group_name_H-M   'P 1'
#
loop_
_entity.id
_entity.type
_entity.pdbx_description
1 polymer ?
#
loop_
_entity_poly.entity_id
_entity_poly.type
_entity_poly.pdbx_seq_one_letter_code
_entity_poly.pdbx_strand_id
1 'polypeptide(L)'
;DVLVNKINAKTKIAWIHTDYDTLNPSRRYDRLVYSKIDYIANVSDDCTRKFLKYYPEFVSKSITIENILSSKFLEFQSKEKITDFKENSIIILSIGRFCEAKNFDNVPAICKLIREKGLNIKWYLIGYGTDEEIIRSKIKEFDMEDNVIILGKKINPYPYIKNCDLY
;
A
#
# COMPACT_ATOMS: atom_id res chain seq x y z
N ASP A 1 -23.83 1.82 3.31
CA ASP A 1 -25.21 1.49 2.99
C ASP A 1 -25.69 0.19 3.63
N VAL A 2 -25.00 -0.92 3.43
CA VAL A 2 -25.31 -2.21 4.07
C VAL A 2 -25.27 -2.09 5.59
N LEU A 3 -24.22 -1.47 6.14
CA LEU A 3 -24.07 -1.25 7.58
C LEU A 3 -25.26 -0.50 8.19
N VAL A 4 -25.74 0.51 7.49
CA VAL A 4 -26.83 1.38 7.99
C VAL A 4 -28.21 0.74 7.83
N ASN A 5 -28.46 0.08 6.69
CA ASN A 5 -29.81 -0.37 6.34
C ASN A 5 -30.06 -1.87 6.56
N LYS A 6 -29.01 -2.69 6.65
CA LYS A 6 -29.14 -4.17 6.73
C LYS A 6 -28.57 -4.76 8.01
N ILE A 7 -27.73 -4.02 8.74
CA ILE A 7 -27.10 -4.52 9.97
C ILE A 7 -27.85 -3.99 11.19
N ASN A 8 -28.36 -4.89 12.02
CA ASN A 8 -28.92 -4.57 13.32
C ASN A 8 -27.82 -4.72 14.38
N ALA A 9 -27.12 -3.62 14.67
CA ALA A 9 -26.05 -3.56 15.67
C ALA A 9 -26.33 -2.42 16.66
N LYS A 10 -25.95 -2.63 17.92
CA LYS A 10 -26.10 -1.64 19.00
C LYS A 10 -25.24 -0.39 18.73
N THR A 11 -24.06 -0.60 18.17
CA THR A 11 -23.11 0.47 17.80
C THR A 11 -22.58 0.21 16.41
N LYS A 12 -22.55 1.25 15.58
CA LYS A 12 -22.06 1.20 14.19
C LYS A 12 -20.89 2.15 14.04
N ILE A 13 -19.76 1.63 13.52
CA ILE A 13 -18.54 2.39 13.28
C ILE A 13 -18.24 2.33 11.79
N ALA A 14 -18.04 3.48 11.16
CA ALA A 14 -17.48 3.58 9.83
C ALA A 14 -15.98 3.85 9.94
N TRP A 15 -15.16 3.10 9.19
CA TRP A 15 -13.71 3.28 9.18
C TRP A 15 -13.25 3.81 7.84
N ILE A 16 -12.57 4.95 7.84
CA ILE A 16 -12.08 5.64 6.64
C ILE A 16 -10.58 5.42 6.54
N HIS A 17 -10.17 4.63 5.53
CA HIS A 17 -8.78 4.26 5.26
C HIS A 17 -8.13 5.07 4.12
N THR A 18 -8.88 5.96 3.51
CA THR A 18 -8.46 6.70 2.31
C THR A 18 -8.57 8.19 2.54
N ASP A 19 -7.66 8.94 1.92
CA ASP A 19 -7.74 10.39 1.84
C ASP A 19 -9.05 10.82 1.16
N TYR A 20 -9.87 11.57 1.87
CA TYR A 20 -11.19 11.96 1.40
C TYR A 20 -11.11 12.95 0.21
N ASP A 21 -10.02 13.69 0.08
CA ASP A 21 -9.79 14.59 -1.08
C ASP A 21 -9.58 13.80 -2.39
N THR A 22 -9.16 12.52 -2.31
CA THR A 22 -8.97 11.66 -3.50
C THR A 22 -10.23 10.91 -3.93
N LEU A 23 -11.27 10.92 -3.09
CA LEU A 23 -12.54 10.31 -3.40
C LEU A 23 -13.41 11.27 -4.23
N ASN A 24 -14.28 10.72 -5.05
CA ASN A 24 -15.36 11.47 -5.70
C ASN A 24 -16.70 11.18 -5.00
N PRO A 25 -16.90 11.69 -3.77
CA PRO A 25 -18.01 11.28 -2.92
C PRO A 25 -19.33 11.93 -3.36
N SER A 26 -20.41 11.17 -3.25
CA SER A 26 -21.75 11.73 -3.33
C SER A 26 -22.10 12.39 -1.98
N ARG A 27 -21.69 13.64 -1.79
CA ARG A 27 -21.78 14.37 -0.51
C ARG A 27 -23.16 14.31 0.16
N ARG A 28 -24.23 14.33 -0.62
CA ARG A 28 -25.60 14.23 -0.10
C ARG A 28 -25.91 12.84 0.42
N TYR A 29 -25.50 11.81 -0.34
CA TYR A 29 -25.72 10.42 0.05
C TYR A 29 -24.85 10.03 1.26
N ASP A 30 -23.59 10.40 1.24
CA ASP A 30 -22.66 10.12 2.33
C ASP A 30 -23.11 10.77 3.65
N ARG A 31 -23.64 12.00 3.59
CA ARG A 31 -24.20 12.69 4.74
C ARG A 31 -25.38 11.91 5.37
N LEU A 32 -26.24 11.34 4.53
CA LEU A 32 -27.35 10.50 4.99
C LEU A 32 -26.85 9.18 5.63
N VAL A 33 -25.78 8.60 5.09
CA VAL A 33 -25.17 7.39 5.65
C VAL A 33 -24.47 7.70 6.97
N TYR A 34 -23.57 8.68 6.98
CA TYR A 34 -22.82 9.04 8.18
C TYR A 34 -23.70 9.58 9.32
N SER A 35 -24.84 10.22 9.03
CA SER A 35 -25.78 10.64 10.08
C SER A 35 -26.27 9.49 10.95
N LYS A 36 -26.35 8.27 10.39
CA LYS A 36 -26.81 7.03 11.05
C LYS A 36 -25.68 6.17 11.63
N ILE A 37 -24.44 6.64 11.58
CA ILE A 37 -23.26 5.98 12.14
C ILE A 37 -22.95 6.62 13.50
N ASP A 38 -22.62 5.82 14.51
CA ASP A 38 -22.32 6.30 15.87
C ASP A 38 -20.90 6.89 15.95
N TYR A 39 -19.91 6.26 15.32
CA TYR A 39 -18.53 6.74 15.27
C TYR A 39 -17.92 6.64 13.88
N ILE A 40 -17.11 7.63 13.51
CA ILE A 40 -16.37 7.68 12.26
C ILE A 40 -14.89 7.67 12.61
N ALA A 41 -14.25 6.50 12.41
CA ALA A 41 -12.84 6.31 12.67
C ALA A 41 -12.03 6.62 11.41
N ASN A 42 -11.03 7.49 11.54
CA ASN A 42 -10.09 7.85 10.47
C ASN A 42 -8.70 7.33 10.85
N VAL A 43 -7.90 6.89 9.87
CA VAL A 43 -6.60 6.24 10.12
C VAL A 43 -5.46 7.20 10.45
N SER A 44 -5.67 8.51 10.37
CA SER A 44 -4.72 9.54 10.76
C SER A 44 -5.42 10.88 11.03
N ASP A 45 -4.73 11.79 11.71
CA ASP A 45 -5.24 13.15 11.93
C ASP A 45 -5.44 13.92 10.63
N ASP A 46 -4.59 13.67 9.63
CA ASP A 46 -4.75 14.26 8.29
C ASP A 46 -6.05 13.78 7.64
N CYS A 47 -6.34 12.47 7.68
CA CYS A 47 -7.60 11.91 7.18
C CYS A 47 -8.80 12.50 7.94
N THR A 48 -8.71 12.64 9.26
CA THR A 48 -9.77 13.25 10.07
C THR A 48 -10.01 14.70 9.65
N ARG A 49 -8.97 15.51 9.52
CA ARG A 49 -9.04 16.90 9.09
C ARG A 49 -9.66 17.04 7.69
N LYS A 50 -9.24 16.22 6.74
CA LYS A 50 -9.79 16.21 5.37
C LYS A 50 -11.23 15.75 5.33
N PHE A 51 -11.61 14.74 6.10
CA PHE A 51 -12.99 14.32 6.24
C PHE A 51 -13.86 15.45 6.79
N LEU A 52 -13.44 16.10 7.87
CA LEU A 52 -14.19 17.19 8.51
C LEU A 52 -14.27 18.47 7.67
N LYS A 53 -13.39 18.66 6.70
CA LYS A 53 -13.51 19.72 5.68
C LYS A 53 -14.81 19.59 4.87
N TYR A 54 -15.25 18.35 4.62
CA TYR A 54 -16.49 18.06 3.87
C TYR A 54 -17.71 17.87 4.75
N TYR A 55 -17.51 17.41 5.99
CA TYR A 55 -18.58 17.06 6.93
C TYR A 55 -18.28 17.58 8.35
N PRO A 56 -18.20 18.92 8.53
CA PRO A 56 -17.86 19.52 9.82
C PRO A 56 -18.89 19.19 10.92
N GLU A 57 -20.13 18.90 10.52
CA GLU A 57 -21.22 18.52 11.43
C GLU A 57 -20.96 17.20 12.18
N PHE A 58 -20.03 16.37 11.72
CA PHE A 58 -19.73 15.09 12.36
C PHE A 58 -18.50 15.12 13.27
N VAL A 59 -18.01 16.31 13.65
CA VAL A 59 -16.82 16.46 14.50
C VAL A 59 -16.96 15.72 15.83
N SER A 60 -18.14 15.74 16.45
CA SER A 60 -18.38 15.10 17.76
C SER A 60 -18.30 13.58 17.76
N LYS A 61 -18.38 12.94 16.60
CA LYS A 61 -18.29 11.48 16.44
C LYS A 61 -17.15 11.01 15.54
N SER A 62 -16.31 11.94 15.07
CA SER A 62 -15.10 11.64 14.32
C SER A 62 -13.93 11.45 15.28
N ILE A 63 -13.24 10.33 15.14
CA ILE A 63 -12.08 9.96 15.96
C ILE A 63 -10.92 9.53 15.07
N THR A 64 -9.70 9.78 15.51
CA THR A 64 -8.51 9.23 14.86
C THR A 64 -8.13 7.92 15.56
N ILE A 65 -8.03 6.83 14.78
CA ILE A 65 -7.52 5.53 15.24
C ILE A 65 -6.49 5.06 14.22
N GLU A 66 -5.23 5.19 14.56
CA GLU A 66 -4.13 4.77 13.69
C GLU A 66 -4.10 3.25 13.50
N ASN A 67 -3.56 2.81 12.35
CA ASN A 67 -3.34 1.40 12.10
C ASN A 67 -2.29 0.84 13.08
N ILE A 68 -2.64 -0.22 13.80
CA ILE A 68 -1.77 -0.84 14.79
C ILE A 68 -0.86 -1.86 14.11
N LEU A 69 0.44 -1.69 14.28
CA LEU A 69 1.45 -2.67 13.90
C LEU A 69 2.15 -3.20 15.16
N SER A 70 2.07 -4.50 15.40
CA SER A 70 2.79 -5.13 16.51
C SER A 70 4.26 -5.35 16.14
N SER A 71 5.19 -4.65 16.79
CA SER A 71 6.63 -4.84 16.58
C SER A 71 7.07 -6.28 16.84
N LYS A 72 6.52 -6.93 17.87
CA LYS A 72 6.79 -8.35 18.18
C LYS A 72 6.33 -9.28 17.06
N PHE A 73 5.18 -9.01 16.46
CA PHE A 73 4.68 -9.78 15.31
C PHE A 73 5.59 -9.61 14.10
N LEU A 74 5.96 -8.37 13.77
CA LEU A 74 6.87 -8.07 12.66
C LEU A 74 8.23 -8.73 12.85
N GLU A 75 8.80 -8.63 14.06
CA GLU A 75 10.06 -9.29 14.40
C GLU A 75 9.98 -10.81 14.27
N PHE A 76 8.90 -11.43 14.74
CA PHE A 76 8.69 -12.87 14.60
C PHE A 76 8.60 -13.28 13.12
N GLN A 77 7.76 -12.61 12.34
CA GLN A 77 7.57 -12.90 10.93
C GLN A 77 8.84 -12.67 10.10
N SER A 78 9.68 -11.71 10.47
CA SER A 78 10.92 -11.38 9.76
C SER A 78 12.05 -12.42 9.92
N LYS A 79 11.88 -13.42 10.82
CA LYS A 79 12.87 -14.49 11.06
C LYS A 79 12.82 -15.63 10.04
N GLU A 80 11.78 -15.69 9.22
CA GLU A 80 11.67 -16.70 8.16
C GLU A 80 12.85 -16.58 7.19
N LYS A 81 13.42 -17.71 6.79
CA LYS A 81 14.52 -17.72 5.82
C LYS A 81 13.99 -17.51 4.41
N ILE A 82 14.68 -16.66 3.66
CA ILE A 82 14.44 -16.44 2.23
C ILE A 82 15.71 -16.81 1.44
N THR A 83 15.51 -17.26 0.21
CA THR A 83 16.59 -17.67 -0.71
C THR A 83 16.53 -16.95 -2.05
N ASP A 84 15.56 -16.06 -2.22
CA ASP A 84 15.32 -15.37 -3.48
C ASP A 84 16.38 -14.29 -3.77
N PHE A 85 17.01 -13.71 -2.74
CA PHE A 85 18.00 -12.64 -2.92
C PHE A 85 19.35 -13.21 -3.36
N LYS A 86 19.96 -12.55 -4.36
CA LYS A 86 21.30 -12.91 -4.88
C LYS A 86 22.36 -12.13 -4.13
N GLU A 87 23.43 -12.80 -3.75
CA GLU A 87 24.58 -12.19 -3.07
C GLU A 87 25.36 -11.21 -3.98
N ASN A 88 26.18 -10.37 -3.38
CA ASN A 88 27.09 -9.41 -4.05
C ASN A 88 26.38 -8.31 -4.88
N SER A 89 25.19 -7.91 -4.51
CA SER A 89 24.49 -6.77 -5.11
C SER A 89 23.78 -5.96 -4.05
N ILE A 90 23.56 -4.68 -4.32
CA ILE A 90 22.66 -3.86 -3.51
C ILE A 90 21.23 -4.32 -3.81
N ILE A 91 20.51 -4.72 -2.77
CA ILE A 91 19.14 -5.24 -2.84
C ILE A 91 18.15 -4.12 -2.65
N ILE A 92 17.42 -3.78 -3.70
CA ILE A 92 16.29 -2.86 -3.63
C ILE A 92 14.99 -3.67 -3.64
N LEU A 93 14.07 -3.33 -2.78
CA LEU A 93 12.78 -4.01 -2.67
C LEU A 93 11.63 -3.01 -2.86
N SER A 94 10.63 -3.39 -3.64
CA SER A 94 9.35 -2.69 -3.68
C SER A 94 8.19 -3.67 -3.53
N ILE A 95 7.21 -3.33 -2.71
CA ILE A 95 6.05 -4.18 -2.41
C ILE A 95 4.77 -3.40 -2.71
N GLY A 96 3.88 -3.98 -3.51
CA GLY A 96 2.60 -3.34 -3.79
C GLY A 96 1.80 -4.02 -4.88
N ARG A 97 0.60 -3.48 -5.11
CA ARG A 97 -0.23 -3.89 -6.23
C ARG A 97 0.39 -3.37 -7.53
N PHE A 98 0.49 -4.21 -8.55
CA PHE A 98 0.94 -3.79 -9.88
C PHE A 98 -0.21 -3.07 -10.60
N CYS A 99 -0.23 -1.76 -10.45
CA CYS A 99 -1.23 -0.85 -11.02
C CYS A 99 -0.60 0.54 -11.23
N GLU A 100 -1.18 1.34 -12.11
CA GLU A 100 -0.72 2.68 -12.47
C GLU A 100 -0.33 3.55 -11.25
N ALA A 101 -1.15 3.54 -10.20
CA ALA A 101 -0.90 4.33 -8.97
C ALA A 101 0.41 3.97 -8.24
N LYS A 102 1.01 2.80 -8.52
CA LYS A 102 2.28 2.34 -7.93
C LYS A 102 3.48 2.52 -8.84
N ASN A 103 3.25 2.80 -10.11
CA ASN A 103 4.25 3.21 -11.09
C ASN A 103 5.44 2.23 -11.23
N PHE A 104 5.19 0.93 -11.06
CA PHE A 104 6.24 -0.10 -11.15
C PHE A 104 6.75 -0.34 -12.57
N ASP A 105 6.05 0.08 -13.57
CA ASP A 105 6.45 0.06 -14.98
C ASP A 105 7.67 0.96 -15.27
N ASN A 106 7.94 1.96 -14.44
CA ASN A 106 9.14 2.80 -14.54
C ASN A 106 10.39 2.21 -13.83
N VAL A 107 10.22 1.17 -13.02
CA VAL A 107 11.35 0.54 -12.29
C VAL A 107 12.47 0.06 -13.24
N PRO A 108 12.20 -0.60 -14.38
CA PRO A 108 13.26 -1.05 -15.28
C PRO A 108 14.11 0.10 -15.83
N ALA A 109 13.50 1.20 -16.25
CA ALA A 109 14.21 2.38 -16.74
C ALA A 109 15.09 3.00 -15.66
N ILE A 110 14.58 3.14 -14.43
CA ILE A 110 15.33 3.66 -13.29
C ILE A 110 16.50 2.72 -12.93
N CYS A 111 16.25 1.41 -12.91
CA CYS A 111 17.26 0.40 -12.66
C CYS A 111 18.44 0.50 -13.66
N LYS A 112 18.14 0.67 -14.95
CA LYS A 112 19.14 0.87 -16.01
C LYS A 112 20.00 2.10 -15.74
N LEU A 113 19.39 3.25 -15.45
CA LEU A 113 20.11 4.48 -15.13
C LEU A 113 21.04 4.35 -13.92
N ILE A 114 20.63 3.60 -12.88
CA ILE A 114 21.45 3.35 -11.70
C ILE A 114 22.65 2.46 -12.09
N ARG A 115 22.44 1.44 -12.92
CA ARG A 115 23.50 0.55 -13.39
C ARG A 115 24.49 1.25 -14.29
N GLU A 116 24.06 2.15 -15.14
CA GLU A 116 24.92 2.97 -15.99
C GLU A 116 25.88 3.85 -15.17
N LYS A 117 25.53 4.15 -13.90
CA LYS A 117 26.41 4.80 -12.92
C LYS A 117 27.39 3.85 -12.23
N GLY A 118 27.45 2.59 -12.63
CA GLY A 118 28.38 1.59 -12.10
C GLY A 118 27.93 0.86 -10.84
N LEU A 119 26.68 1.03 -10.39
CA LEU A 119 26.16 0.34 -9.21
C LEU A 119 25.63 -1.04 -9.59
N ASN A 120 26.09 -2.08 -8.88
CA ASN A 120 25.55 -3.43 -9.03
C ASN A 120 24.30 -3.60 -8.16
N ILE A 121 23.12 -3.46 -8.74
CA ILE A 121 21.84 -3.56 -8.03
C ILE A 121 21.01 -4.73 -8.53
N LYS A 122 20.17 -5.25 -7.65
CA LYS A 122 19.04 -6.14 -7.93
C LYS A 122 17.79 -5.54 -7.33
N TRP A 123 16.76 -5.31 -8.14
CA TRP A 123 15.51 -4.73 -7.71
C TRP A 123 14.42 -5.78 -7.72
N TYR A 124 13.93 -6.15 -6.55
CA TYR A 124 12.92 -7.17 -6.37
C TYR A 124 11.54 -6.54 -6.21
N LEU A 125 10.56 -7.05 -6.95
CA LEU A 125 9.18 -6.61 -6.92
C LEU A 125 8.31 -7.71 -6.32
N ILE A 126 7.69 -7.43 -5.18
CA ILE A 126 6.69 -8.32 -4.55
C ILE A 126 5.31 -7.73 -4.77
N GLY A 127 4.44 -8.50 -5.40
CA GLY A 127 3.07 -8.09 -5.66
C GLY A 127 2.43 -8.82 -6.82
N TYR A 128 1.31 -8.31 -7.24
CA TYR A 128 0.54 -8.77 -8.41
C TYR A 128 -0.42 -7.67 -8.84
N GLY A 129 -0.91 -7.72 -10.05
CA GLY A 129 -1.90 -6.76 -10.54
C GLY A 129 -2.02 -6.73 -12.06
N THR A 130 -2.86 -5.83 -12.55
CA THR A 130 -3.18 -5.70 -13.98
C THR A 130 -1.98 -5.30 -14.83
N ASP A 131 -1.01 -4.62 -14.24
CA ASP A 131 0.12 -4.04 -14.98
C ASP A 131 1.35 -4.98 -15.02
N GLU A 132 1.22 -6.24 -14.54
CA GLU A 132 2.35 -7.17 -14.51
C GLU A 132 2.95 -7.42 -15.90
N GLU A 133 2.11 -7.58 -16.92
CA GLU A 133 2.58 -7.78 -18.30
C GLU A 133 3.30 -6.55 -18.85
N ILE A 134 2.83 -5.35 -18.50
CA ILE A 134 3.48 -4.09 -18.86
C ILE A 134 4.86 -4.01 -18.22
N ILE A 135 4.96 -4.32 -16.93
CA ILE A 135 6.24 -4.34 -16.19
C ILE A 135 7.22 -5.34 -16.84
N ARG A 136 6.75 -6.56 -17.13
CA ARG A 136 7.57 -7.59 -17.80
C ARG A 136 8.05 -7.16 -19.20
N SER A 137 7.19 -6.48 -19.96
CA SER A 137 7.55 -5.92 -21.26
C SER A 137 8.64 -4.85 -21.12
N LYS A 138 8.51 -3.97 -20.12
CA LYS A 138 9.51 -2.92 -19.83
C LYS A 138 10.84 -3.50 -19.34
N ILE A 139 10.83 -4.57 -18.55
CA ILE A 139 12.03 -5.28 -18.14
C ILE A 139 12.84 -5.73 -19.38
N LYS A 140 12.17 -6.31 -20.37
CA LYS A 140 12.79 -6.74 -21.64
C LYS A 140 13.24 -5.56 -22.49
N GLU A 141 12.38 -4.52 -22.62
CA GLU A 141 12.69 -3.32 -23.41
C GLU A 141 13.98 -2.63 -22.93
N PHE A 142 14.26 -2.65 -21.64
CA PHE A 142 15.43 -2.02 -21.04
C PHE A 142 16.62 -2.97 -20.81
N ASP A 143 16.53 -4.25 -21.21
CA ASP A 143 17.53 -5.31 -20.98
C ASP A 143 17.84 -5.49 -19.48
N MET A 144 16.81 -5.54 -18.63
CA MET A 144 16.93 -5.59 -17.17
C MET A 144 16.45 -6.91 -16.55
N GLU A 145 16.34 -7.99 -17.32
CA GLU A 145 15.85 -9.31 -16.85
C GLU A 145 16.69 -9.86 -15.69
N ASP A 146 17.98 -9.61 -15.71
CA ASP A 146 18.87 -10.02 -14.63
C ASP A 146 18.84 -9.11 -13.41
N ASN A 147 18.24 -7.93 -13.50
CA ASN A 147 18.32 -6.90 -12.46
C ASN A 147 16.99 -6.54 -11.83
N VAL A 148 15.87 -6.64 -12.55
CA VAL A 148 14.53 -6.42 -12.03
C VAL A 148 13.81 -7.76 -11.98
N ILE A 149 13.54 -8.26 -10.78
CA ILE A 149 13.02 -9.59 -10.53
C ILE A 149 11.63 -9.50 -9.92
N ILE A 150 10.63 -10.00 -10.61
CA ILE A 150 9.27 -10.11 -10.10
C ILE A 150 9.15 -11.41 -9.31
N LEU A 151 8.98 -11.31 -7.98
CA LEU A 151 8.81 -12.45 -7.08
C LEU A 151 7.34 -12.91 -6.95
N GLY A 152 6.41 -12.17 -7.55
CA GLY A 152 4.99 -12.44 -7.39
C GLY A 152 4.48 -12.11 -5.99
N LYS A 153 3.30 -12.66 -5.65
CA LYS A 153 2.69 -12.48 -4.32
C LYS A 153 3.43 -13.31 -3.28
N LYS A 154 3.86 -12.69 -2.19
CA LYS A 154 4.40 -13.36 -0.99
C LYS A 154 3.42 -13.22 0.17
N ILE A 155 3.17 -14.31 0.89
CA ILE A 155 2.29 -14.31 2.07
C ILE A 155 2.97 -13.56 3.22
N ASN A 156 4.26 -13.80 3.41
CA ASN A 156 5.07 -13.13 4.41
C ASN A 156 6.14 -12.25 3.73
N PRO A 157 5.94 -10.93 3.62
CA PRO A 157 6.92 -10.02 3.01
C PRO A 157 8.00 -9.55 3.99
N TYR A 158 7.84 -9.74 5.30
CA TYR A 158 8.71 -9.16 6.32
C TYR A 158 10.17 -9.63 6.26
N PRO A 159 10.49 -10.90 5.93
CA PRO A 159 11.87 -11.32 5.75
C PRO A 159 12.56 -10.59 4.60
N TYR A 160 11.83 -10.27 3.53
CA TYR A 160 12.36 -9.52 2.39
C TYR A 160 12.68 -8.08 2.79
N ILE A 161 11.77 -7.42 3.54
CA ILE A 161 11.99 -6.06 4.06
C ILE A 161 13.20 -6.03 4.99
N LYS A 162 13.36 -7.04 5.84
CA LYS A 162 14.49 -7.13 6.78
C LYS A 162 15.84 -7.29 6.10
N ASN A 163 15.89 -7.99 4.97
CA ASN A 163 17.13 -8.40 4.30
C ASN A 163 17.44 -7.57 3.03
N CYS A 164 16.63 -6.57 2.69
CA CYS A 164 16.98 -5.63 1.63
C CYS A 164 17.83 -4.48 2.17
N ASP A 165 18.59 -3.83 1.27
CA ASP A 165 19.39 -2.65 1.59
C ASP A 165 18.56 -1.38 1.48
N LEU A 166 17.57 -1.36 0.57
CA LEU A 166 16.67 -0.23 0.35
C LEU A 166 15.23 -0.72 0.10
N TYR A 167 14.27 -0.08 0.79
CA TYR A 167 12.83 -0.34 0.65
C TYR A 167 12.07 0.94 0.30
#